data_83ec8a7a1dbe02a9e1d07e63ee8be3f6
#
_entry.id   83ec8a7a1dbe02a9e1d07e63ee8be3f6
#
_cell.length_a   1.000
_cell.length_b   1.000
_cell.length_c   1.000
_cell.angle_alpha   90.00
_cell.angle_beta   90.00
_cell.angle_gamma   90.00
#
_symmetry.space_group_name_H-M   'P 1'
#
loop_
_entity.id
_entity.type
_entity.pdbx_description
1 polymer ?
#
loop_
_entity_poly.entity_id
_entity_poly.type
_entity_poly.pdbx_seq_one_letter_code
_entity_poly.pdbx_strand_id
1 'polypeptide(L)'
;RTLEAWLRGIRYTVERDGNNDDPVIINFSQAFLVNADVYYAQGPITRALDDMYPEMRPLYRAIYRTFRRLFILHDRRFNRGLRRASRLFIANSSFTRSMYEAWGIRVDGVIHPPLDTSFFRPITSRPSGDYVLTYVGKETEFSVIRRVADEGVKMKAFGSKISHVPDYIRKHPNIELLGRVSDEELVELYSNALFTLFPFTHEPFGYVPVESMACGTPVLTYAAQGPGETVIHGVTGWLAKDEGSLVDMAVRIWREGYPSSMRARSRERAEQFDTKVIADRWLEVLRKVKG
;
A
#
# COMPACT_ATOMS: atom_id res chain seq x y z
N ARG A 1 8.04 -14.33 -15.68
CA ARG A 1 6.75 -14.93 -16.13
C ARG A 1 5.63 -13.86 -16.18
N THR A 2 5.38 -13.11 -15.11
CA THR A 2 4.32 -12.08 -15.08
C THR A 2 4.54 -10.98 -16.12
N LEU A 3 5.75 -10.40 -16.18
CA LEU A 3 6.09 -9.37 -17.16
C LEU A 3 6.02 -9.90 -18.60
N GLU A 4 6.42 -11.14 -18.83
CA GLU A 4 6.34 -11.79 -20.15
C GLU A 4 4.87 -11.99 -20.57
N ALA A 5 4.01 -12.45 -19.67
CA ALA A 5 2.60 -12.63 -19.94
C ALA A 5 1.91 -11.30 -20.30
N TRP A 6 2.24 -10.23 -19.57
CA TRP A 6 1.77 -8.89 -19.86
C TRP A 6 2.26 -8.37 -21.23
N LEU A 7 3.56 -8.53 -21.54
CA LEU A 7 4.12 -8.11 -22.84
C LEU A 7 3.48 -8.85 -24.01
N ARG A 8 3.20 -10.14 -23.84
CA ARG A 8 2.55 -10.98 -24.87
C ARG A 8 1.04 -10.73 -24.99
N GLY A 9 0.43 -10.07 -24.00
CA GLY A 9 -1.01 -9.86 -23.96
C GLY A 9 -1.80 -11.17 -23.94
N ILE A 10 -1.35 -12.13 -23.11
CA ILE A 10 -1.97 -13.46 -23.04
C ILE A 10 -3.42 -13.32 -22.61
N ARG A 11 -4.32 -13.99 -23.36
CA ARG A 11 -5.76 -14.00 -23.11
C ARG A 11 -6.18 -15.37 -22.61
N TYR A 12 -7.09 -15.34 -21.63
CA TYR A 12 -7.81 -16.52 -21.17
C TYR A 12 -9.29 -16.28 -21.34
N THR A 13 -9.97 -17.26 -21.91
CA THR A 13 -11.43 -17.30 -21.97
C THR A 13 -11.89 -18.36 -20.99
N VAL A 14 -12.78 -17.98 -20.08
CA VAL A 14 -13.49 -18.93 -19.22
C VAL A 14 -14.77 -19.29 -19.94
N GLU A 15 -14.94 -20.58 -20.25
CA GLU A 15 -16.18 -21.10 -20.85
C GLU A 15 -17.32 -20.95 -19.83
N ARG A 16 -18.49 -20.54 -20.32
CA ARG A 16 -19.73 -20.39 -19.54
C ARG A 16 -20.84 -21.10 -20.27
N ASP A 17 -21.66 -21.79 -19.51
CA ASP A 17 -22.79 -22.51 -20.05
C ASP A 17 -24.02 -21.61 -20.35
N GLY A 18 -23.93 -20.33 -19.98
CA GLY A 18 -24.98 -19.34 -20.17
C GLY A 18 -26.16 -19.50 -19.23
N ASN A 19 -26.01 -20.27 -18.18
CA ASN A 19 -27.04 -20.52 -17.17
C ASN A 19 -26.96 -19.52 -16.01
N ASN A 20 -28.04 -19.31 -15.28
CA ASN A 20 -28.11 -18.45 -14.09
C ASN A 20 -27.15 -18.90 -12.95
N ASP A 21 -26.67 -20.13 -13.01
CA ASP A 21 -25.75 -20.72 -12.02
C ASP A 21 -24.27 -20.56 -12.39
N ASP A 22 -23.98 -19.88 -13.50
CA ASP A 22 -22.59 -19.62 -13.88
C ASP A 22 -21.83 -18.86 -12.75
N PRO A 23 -20.58 -19.27 -12.43
CA PRO A 23 -19.80 -18.62 -11.39
C PRO A 23 -19.44 -17.20 -11.78
N VAL A 24 -19.45 -16.28 -10.81
CA VAL A 24 -18.90 -14.93 -11.01
C VAL A 24 -17.40 -15.01 -11.09
N ILE A 25 -16.83 -14.46 -12.15
CA ILE A 25 -15.40 -14.45 -12.40
C ILE A 25 -14.82 -13.09 -11.99
N ILE A 26 -13.89 -13.11 -11.04
CA ILE A 26 -13.12 -11.92 -10.64
C ILE A 26 -11.68 -12.09 -11.09
N ASN A 27 -11.20 -11.17 -11.92
CA ASN A 27 -9.80 -11.14 -12.34
C ASN A 27 -8.98 -10.22 -11.44
N PHE A 28 -8.08 -10.81 -10.65
CA PHE A 28 -7.08 -10.10 -9.85
C PHE A 28 -5.72 -9.96 -10.55
N SER A 29 -5.57 -10.53 -11.74
CA SER A 29 -4.28 -10.54 -12.44
C SER A 29 -4.06 -9.27 -13.23
N GLN A 30 -2.95 -8.60 -12.96
CA GLN A 30 -2.49 -7.45 -13.75
C GLN A 30 -1.85 -7.85 -15.10
N ALA A 31 -1.64 -9.15 -15.36
CA ALA A 31 -0.85 -9.63 -16.48
C ALA A 31 -1.65 -10.42 -17.54
N PHE A 32 -2.89 -10.77 -17.24
CA PHE A 32 -3.72 -11.59 -18.13
C PHE A 32 -5.02 -10.89 -18.49
N LEU A 33 -5.36 -10.91 -19.78
CA LEU A 33 -6.67 -10.48 -20.29
C LEU A 33 -7.65 -11.65 -20.11
N VAL A 34 -8.56 -11.51 -19.17
CA VAL A 34 -9.59 -12.52 -18.87
C VAL A 34 -10.96 -11.89 -19.07
N ASN A 35 -11.87 -12.61 -19.76
CA ASN A 35 -13.28 -12.25 -19.76
C ASN A 35 -13.85 -12.48 -18.36
N ALA A 36 -14.00 -11.39 -17.60
CA ALA A 36 -14.40 -11.44 -16.20
C ALA A 36 -15.64 -10.57 -15.96
N ASP A 37 -16.37 -10.88 -14.92
CA ASP A 37 -17.45 -10.00 -14.45
C ASP A 37 -16.86 -8.78 -13.77
N VAL A 38 -15.79 -8.98 -13.00
CA VAL A 38 -15.09 -7.91 -12.31
C VAL A 38 -13.58 -8.01 -12.55
N TYR A 39 -12.96 -6.90 -12.89
CA TYR A 39 -11.50 -6.74 -12.80
C TYR A 39 -11.17 -5.93 -11.57
N TYR A 40 -10.31 -6.46 -10.70
CA TYR A 40 -9.81 -5.76 -9.51
C TYR A 40 -8.43 -5.18 -9.76
N ALA A 41 -8.38 -3.87 -9.94
CA ALA A 41 -7.22 -3.12 -10.36
C ALA A 41 -6.35 -2.69 -9.17
N GLN A 42 -5.07 -3.07 -9.21
CA GLN A 42 -4.09 -2.77 -8.15
C GLN A 42 -3.03 -1.73 -8.60
N GLY A 43 -3.16 -1.22 -9.81
CA GLY A 43 -2.26 -0.24 -10.41
C GLY A 43 -1.67 -0.73 -11.74
N PRO A 44 -1.24 0.18 -12.61
CA PRO A 44 -0.58 -0.16 -13.88
C PRO A 44 0.78 -0.82 -13.66
N ILE A 45 1.14 -1.79 -14.52
CA ILE A 45 2.44 -2.49 -14.42
C ILE A 45 3.62 -1.53 -14.63
N THR A 46 3.48 -0.57 -15.53
CA THR A 46 4.53 0.43 -15.76
C THR A 46 4.81 1.27 -14.52
N ARG A 47 3.84 1.43 -13.63
CA ARG A 47 4.06 2.08 -12.34
C ARG A 47 4.99 1.25 -11.46
N ALA A 48 4.72 -0.04 -11.32
CA ALA A 48 5.61 -0.95 -10.59
C ALA A 48 7.02 -1.02 -11.21
N LEU A 49 7.13 -0.90 -12.54
CA LEU A 49 8.43 -0.83 -13.22
C LEU A 49 9.16 0.49 -12.92
N ASP A 50 8.45 1.61 -12.85
CA ASP A 50 9.02 2.89 -12.43
C ASP A 50 9.57 2.80 -11.00
N ASP A 51 8.83 2.18 -10.08
CA ASP A 51 9.22 1.99 -8.68
C ASP A 51 10.44 1.06 -8.54
N MET A 52 10.52 0.03 -9.38
CA MET A 52 11.66 -0.90 -9.42
C MET A 52 12.88 -0.34 -10.18
N TYR A 53 12.74 0.78 -10.89
CA TYR A 53 13.77 1.33 -11.78
C TYR A 53 15.14 1.51 -11.09
N PRO A 54 15.25 2.04 -9.86
CA PRO A 54 16.52 2.22 -9.18
C PRO A 54 17.27 0.91 -8.92
N GLU A 55 16.53 -0.19 -8.73
CA GLU A 55 17.07 -1.53 -8.42
C GLU A 55 17.33 -2.40 -9.65
N MET A 56 16.91 -1.95 -10.84
CA MET A 56 17.14 -2.71 -12.07
C MET A 56 18.63 -2.83 -12.39
N ARG A 57 19.04 -4.00 -12.87
CA ARG A 57 20.38 -4.19 -13.44
C ARG A 57 20.64 -3.15 -14.54
N PRO A 58 21.90 -2.66 -14.72
CA PRO A 58 22.20 -1.55 -15.63
C PRO A 58 21.63 -1.73 -17.05
N LEU A 59 21.70 -2.94 -17.60
CA LEU A 59 21.15 -3.27 -18.91
C LEU A 59 19.62 -3.07 -18.98
N TYR A 60 18.90 -3.65 -17.99
CA TYR A 60 17.43 -3.52 -17.94
C TYR A 60 17.01 -2.08 -17.69
N ARG A 61 17.76 -1.36 -16.87
CA ARG A 61 17.56 0.08 -16.63
C ARG A 61 17.71 0.89 -17.92
N ALA A 62 18.74 0.62 -18.70
CA ALA A 62 18.96 1.29 -19.97
C ALA A 62 17.83 0.99 -20.96
N ILE A 63 17.44 -0.28 -21.10
CA ILE A 63 16.32 -0.71 -21.97
C ILE A 63 15.02 -0.02 -21.52
N TYR A 64 14.70 -0.09 -20.22
CA TYR A 64 13.46 0.52 -19.71
C TYR A 64 13.44 2.04 -19.96
N ARG A 65 14.54 2.74 -19.67
CA ARG A 65 14.64 4.20 -19.92
C ARG A 65 14.43 4.54 -21.40
N THR A 66 15.04 3.77 -22.31
CA THR A 66 14.93 4.01 -23.75
C THR A 66 13.51 3.76 -24.26
N PHE A 67 12.85 2.69 -23.80
CA PHE A 67 11.55 2.26 -24.31
C PHE A 67 10.39 2.59 -23.39
N ARG A 68 10.59 3.37 -22.31
CA ARG A 68 9.58 3.67 -21.28
C ARG A 68 8.27 4.16 -21.89
N ARG A 69 8.33 5.06 -22.91
CA ARG A 69 7.13 5.56 -23.58
C ARG A 69 6.33 4.44 -24.27
N LEU A 70 7.03 3.49 -24.90
CA LEU A 70 6.39 2.33 -25.54
C LEU A 70 5.75 1.41 -24.51
N PHE A 71 6.43 1.16 -23.38
CA PHE A 71 5.87 0.38 -22.29
C PHE A 71 4.61 1.03 -21.70
N ILE A 72 4.60 2.35 -21.51
CA ILE A 72 3.40 3.09 -21.05
C ILE A 72 2.27 2.99 -22.09
N LEU A 73 2.55 3.12 -23.38
CA LEU A 73 1.55 2.97 -24.43
C LEU A 73 0.98 1.54 -24.48
N HIS A 74 1.84 0.54 -24.35
CA HIS A 74 1.43 -0.86 -24.25
C HIS A 74 0.55 -1.10 -23.03
N ASP A 75 0.98 -0.64 -21.85
CA ASP A 75 0.25 -0.80 -20.59
C ASP A 75 -1.12 -0.14 -20.64
N ARG A 76 -1.18 1.09 -21.15
CA ARG A 76 -2.44 1.80 -21.37
C ARG A 76 -3.38 1.03 -22.32
N ARG A 77 -2.84 0.47 -23.41
CA ARG A 77 -3.61 -0.34 -24.35
C ARG A 77 -4.09 -1.65 -23.71
N PHE A 78 -3.22 -2.30 -22.95
CA PHE A 78 -3.52 -3.53 -22.23
C PHE A 78 -4.64 -3.31 -21.20
N ASN A 79 -4.53 -2.26 -20.39
CA ASN A 79 -5.54 -1.93 -19.38
C ASN A 79 -6.88 -1.49 -19.99
N ARG A 80 -6.88 -0.86 -21.17
CA ARG A 80 -8.10 -0.65 -21.98
C ARG A 80 -8.70 -1.98 -22.43
N GLY A 81 -7.85 -2.97 -22.73
CA GLY A 81 -8.27 -4.35 -23.01
C GLY A 81 -8.96 -5.00 -21.82
N LEU A 82 -8.36 -4.88 -20.63
CA LEU A 82 -8.95 -5.35 -19.37
C LEU A 82 -10.31 -4.71 -19.09
N ARG A 83 -10.41 -3.38 -19.29
CA ARG A 83 -11.69 -2.65 -19.14
C ARG A 83 -12.77 -3.17 -20.09
N ARG A 84 -12.43 -3.48 -21.33
CA ARG A 84 -13.37 -4.03 -22.33
C ARG A 84 -13.76 -5.48 -22.05
N ALA A 85 -12.84 -6.24 -21.44
CA ALA A 85 -13.05 -7.65 -21.09
C ALA A 85 -13.77 -7.84 -19.75
N SER A 86 -14.10 -6.75 -19.04
CA SER A 86 -14.74 -6.82 -17.72
C SER A 86 -16.03 -5.99 -17.70
N ARG A 87 -17.08 -6.52 -17.06
CA ARG A 87 -18.33 -5.77 -16.83
C ARG A 87 -18.10 -4.61 -15.89
N LEU A 88 -17.41 -4.87 -14.77
CA LEU A 88 -17.02 -3.86 -13.78
C LEU A 88 -15.49 -3.79 -13.63
N PHE A 89 -15.00 -2.58 -13.43
CA PHE A 89 -13.59 -2.29 -13.20
C PHE A 89 -13.47 -1.59 -11.84
N ILE A 90 -13.00 -2.31 -10.83
CA ILE A 90 -12.93 -1.86 -9.44
C ILE A 90 -11.46 -1.60 -9.08
N ALA A 91 -11.16 -0.43 -8.54
CA ALA A 91 -9.81 -0.10 -8.06
C ALA A 91 -9.66 -0.41 -6.57
N ASN A 92 -8.43 -0.73 -6.14
CA ASN A 92 -8.12 -1.00 -4.74
C ASN A 92 -7.98 0.28 -3.88
N SER A 93 -7.93 1.46 -4.51
CA SER A 93 -7.83 2.76 -3.83
C SER A 93 -8.28 3.88 -4.76
N SER A 94 -8.59 5.04 -4.21
CA SER A 94 -8.89 6.24 -4.99
C SER A 94 -7.66 6.72 -5.77
N PHE A 95 -6.48 6.52 -5.20
CA PHE A 95 -5.21 6.77 -5.90
C PHE A 95 -5.07 5.89 -7.14
N THR A 96 -5.27 4.58 -7.01
CA THR A 96 -5.25 3.66 -8.15
C THR A 96 -6.31 4.01 -9.18
N ARG A 97 -7.53 4.37 -8.75
CA ARG A 97 -8.58 4.89 -9.63
C ARG A 97 -8.09 6.06 -10.46
N SER A 98 -7.47 7.07 -9.82
CA SER A 98 -6.99 8.27 -10.50
C SER A 98 -5.96 7.97 -11.60
N MET A 99 -5.09 6.96 -11.39
CA MET A 99 -4.11 6.53 -12.39
C MET A 99 -4.78 6.00 -13.67
N TYR A 100 -5.84 5.21 -13.54
CA TYR A 100 -6.58 4.68 -14.69
C TYR A 100 -7.43 5.76 -15.36
N GLU A 101 -8.09 6.60 -14.59
CA GLU A 101 -8.90 7.71 -15.11
C GLU A 101 -8.04 8.73 -15.88
N ALA A 102 -6.80 8.98 -15.46
CA ALA A 102 -5.83 9.79 -16.22
C ALA A 102 -5.48 9.18 -17.59
N TRP A 103 -5.70 7.88 -17.78
CA TRP A 103 -5.56 7.21 -19.06
C TRP A 103 -6.87 7.14 -19.88
N GLY A 104 -7.95 7.75 -19.38
CA GLY A 104 -9.28 7.69 -19.95
C GLY A 104 -9.92 6.29 -19.81
N ILE A 105 -9.56 5.55 -18.77
CA ILE A 105 -10.15 4.25 -18.44
C ILE A 105 -11.13 4.47 -17.29
N ARG A 106 -12.42 4.24 -17.54
CA ARG A 106 -13.47 4.36 -16.55
C ARG A 106 -13.31 3.31 -15.45
N VAL A 107 -13.35 3.74 -14.20
CA VAL A 107 -13.38 2.90 -13.01
C VAL A 107 -14.77 2.99 -12.38
N ASP A 108 -15.42 1.85 -12.16
CA ASP A 108 -16.81 1.79 -11.73
C ASP A 108 -16.95 1.90 -10.19
N GLY A 109 -15.88 1.66 -9.44
CA GLY A 109 -15.88 1.77 -7.98
C GLY A 109 -14.51 1.57 -7.35
N VAL A 110 -14.45 1.81 -6.05
CA VAL A 110 -13.26 1.56 -5.22
C VAL A 110 -13.64 0.63 -4.09
N ILE A 111 -12.89 -0.47 -3.94
CA ILE A 111 -12.97 -1.36 -2.79
C ILE A 111 -11.56 -1.56 -2.27
N HIS A 112 -11.31 -1.10 -1.05
CA HIS A 112 -10.00 -1.25 -0.43
C HIS A 112 -9.68 -2.71 -0.12
N PRO A 113 -8.40 -3.10 -0.07
CA PRO A 113 -8.01 -4.40 0.44
C PRO A 113 -8.47 -4.62 1.88
N PRO A 114 -8.90 -5.84 2.25
CA PRO A 114 -9.33 -6.14 3.61
C PRO A 114 -8.16 -6.34 4.56
N LEU A 115 -8.36 -6.01 5.82
CA LEU A 115 -7.46 -6.34 6.92
C LEU A 115 -8.23 -7.13 8.00
N ASP A 116 -7.65 -8.18 8.55
CA ASP A 116 -8.19 -8.84 9.73
C ASP A 116 -7.92 -7.99 10.98
N THR A 117 -8.89 -7.14 11.33
CA THR A 117 -8.78 -6.27 12.50
C THR A 117 -9.04 -7.02 13.82
N SER A 118 -9.45 -8.28 13.78
CA SER A 118 -9.50 -9.13 14.97
C SER A 118 -8.11 -9.66 15.36
N PHE A 119 -7.25 -9.86 14.37
CA PHE A 119 -5.85 -10.20 14.54
C PHE A 119 -5.00 -8.95 14.84
N PHE A 120 -5.00 -7.97 13.93
CA PHE A 120 -4.35 -6.68 14.15
C PHE A 120 -5.20 -5.83 15.10
N ARG A 121 -4.87 -5.85 16.38
CA ARG A 121 -5.58 -5.13 17.44
C ARG A 121 -4.62 -4.67 18.53
N PRO A 122 -4.98 -3.63 19.30
CA PRO A 122 -4.18 -3.24 20.44
C PRO A 122 -4.10 -4.39 21.47
N ILE A 123 -2.88 -4.75 21.88
CA ILE A 123 -2.65 -5.76 22.94
C ILE A 123 -2.37 -5.12 24.29
N THR A 124 -2.20 -3.79 24.33
CA THR A 124 -1.96 -3.05 25.56
C THR A 124 -2.74 -1.75 25.59
N SER A 125 -3.22 -1.37 26.76
CA SER A 125 -3.82 -0.05 27.02
C SER A 125 -2.76 1.00 27.37
N ARG A 126 -1.53 0.58 27.67
CA ARG A 126 -0.41 1.46 28.05
C ARG A 126 0.82 1.10 27.21
N PRO A 127 0.90 1.61 25.97
CA PRO A 127 2.06 1.39 25.11
C PRO A 127 3.32 2.01 25.73
N SER A 128 4.49 1.39 25.51
CA SER A 128 5.76 1.94 25.98
C SER A 128 6.06 3.31 25.37
N GLY A 129 5.77 3.46 24.07
CA GLY A 129 5.96 4.72 23.34
C GLY A 129 7.43 5.18 23.25
N ASP A 130 8.38 4.29 23.51
CA ASP A 130 9.80 4.58 23.60
C ASP A 130 10.57 4.39 22.28
N TYR A 131 9.85 4.09 21.19
CA TYR A 131 10.38 3.99 19.84
C TYR A 131 9.34 4.38 18.78
N VAL A 132 9.85 4.73 17.61
CA VAL A 132 9.09 4.89 16.38
C VAL A 132 9.27 3.63 15.53
N LEU A 133 8.18 3.05 15.04
CA LEU A 133 8.25 1.90 14.16
C LEU A 133 8.32 2.35 12.70
N THR A 134 9.15 1.70 11.89
CA THR A 134 9.20 1.95 10.43
C THR A 134 9.36 0.65 9.65
N TYR A 135 8.72 0.58 8.50
CA TYR A 135 8.93 -0.50 7.55
C TYR A 135 10.09 -0.16 6.61
N VAL A 136 10.94 -1.13 6.31
CA VAL A 136 12.03 -0.99 5.33
C VAL A 136 11.79 -1.93 4.16
N GLY A 137 11.53 -1.35 3.01
CA GLY A 137 11.25 -2.02 1.74
C GLY A 137 12.01 -1.37 0.60
N LYS A 138 11.60 -1.65 -0.62
CA LYS A 138 12.25 -1.13 -1.83
C LYS A 138 12.01 0.35 -2.04
N GLU A 139 10.81 0.81 -1.70
CA GLU A 139 10.32 2.16 -1.93
C GLU A 139 10.55 3.08 -0.72
N THR A 140 11.34 2.60 0.26
CA THR A 140 11.66 3.36 1.48
C THR A 140 12.60 4.53 1.21
N GLU A 141 12.23 5.72 1.62
CA GLU A 141 13.11 6.89 1.62
C GLU A 141 14.06 6.86 2.82
N PHE A 142 15.18 6.17 2.66
CA PHE A 142 16.19 6.01 3.71
C PHE A 142 16.81 7.33 4.16
N SER A 143 16.85 8.36 3.31
CA SER A 143 17.30 9.72 3.66
C SER A 143 16.43 10.32 4.76
N VAL A 144 15.13 10.13 4.69
CA VAL A 144 14.17 10.59 5.70
C VAL A 144 14.37 9.86 7.02
N ILE A 145 14.44 8.51 6.99
CA ILE A 145 14.70 7.70 8.19
C ILE A 145 15.97 8.15 8.88
N ARG A 146 17.07 8.37 8.13
CA ARG A 146 18.32 8.85 8.66
C ARG A 146 18.16 10.20 9.35
N ARG A 147 17.58 11.19 8.65
CA ARG A 147 17.42 12.57 9.20
C ARG A 147 16.58 12.55 10.49
N VAL A 148 15.54 11.73 10.57
CA VAL A 148 14.74 11.58 11.79
C VAL A 148 15.57 10.95 12.90
N ALA A 149 16.36 9.92 12.61
CA ALA A 149 17.22 9.26 13.59
C ALA A 149 18.40 10.15 14.05
N ASP A 150 18.98 10.99 13.17
CA ASP A 150 20.02 11.97 13.50
C ASP A 150 19.55 12.98 14.57
N GLU A 151 18.22 13.26 14.64
CA GLU A 151 17.58 14.10 15.66
C GLU A 151 17.34 13.38 17.01
N GLY A 152 17.88 12.19 17.19
CA GLY A 152 17.79 11.41 18.44
C GLY A 152 16.51 10.58 18.58
N VAL A 153 15.68 10.45 17.53
CA VAL A 153 14.50 9.61 17.53
C VAL A 153 14.92 8.15 17.49
N LYS A 154 14.53 7.37 18.50
CA LYS A 154 14.78 5.92 18.54
C LYS A 154 13.81 5.21 17.63
N MET A 155 14.31 4.33 16.77
CA MET A 155 13.52 3.66 15.75
C MET A 155 13.76 2.17 15.77
N LYS A 156 12.68 1.40 15.57
CA LYS A 156 12.72 -0.02 15.21
C LYS A 156 12.29 -0.16 13.75
N ALA A 157 13.10 -0.84 12.96
CA ALA A 157 12.87 -0.99 11.53
C ALA A 157 12.70 -2.48 11.18
N PHE A 158 11.53 -2.85 10.66
CA PHE A 158 11.22 -4.21 10.23
C PHE A 158 11.09 -4.30 8.70
N GLY A 159 11.30 -5.48 8.14
CA GLY A 159 11.17 -5.75 6.72
C GLY A 159 12.05 -6.89 6.26
N SER A 160 11.66 -7.58 5.19
CA SER A 160 12.35 -8.79 4.71
C SER A 160 13.60 -8.51 3.86
N LYS A 161 13.78 -7.26 3.39
CA LYS A 161 14.84 -6.92 2.42
C LYS A 161 16.01 -6.14 3.03
N ILE A 162 16.53 -6.67 4.13
CA ILE A 162 17.67 -6.07 4.86
C ILE A 162 18.90 -5.86 3.96
N SER A 163 19.10 -6.69 2.93
CA SER A 163 20.21 -6.52 1.99
C SER A 163 20.19 -5.19 1.22
N HIS A 164 19.03 -4.57 1.10
CA HIS A 164 18.86 -3.27 0.42
C HIS A 164 19.00 -2.08 1.35
N VAL A 165 19.04 -2.32 2.67
CA VAL A 165 19.21 -1.25 3.67
C VAL A 165 20.63 -0.71 3.59
N PRO A 166 20.85 0.60 3.37
CA PRO A 166 22.16 1.20 3.29
C PRO A 166 22.96 1.07 4.61
N ASP A 167 24.28 1.00 4.50
CA ASP A 167 25.17 0.87 5.66
C ASP A 167 25.01 2.00 6.68
N TYR A 168 24.73 3.22 6.23
CA TYR A 168 24.54 4.35 7.13
C TYR A 168 23.25 4.26 7.97
N ILE A 169 22.27 3.43 7.55
CA ILE A 169 21.10 3.07 8.35
C ILE A 169 21.44 1.89 9.27
N ARG A 170 22.10 0.83 8.74
CA ARG A 170 22.44 -0.35 9.52
C ARG A 170 23.29 -0.08 10.74
N LYS A 171 24.20 0.91 10.63
CA LYS A 171 25.16 1.26 11.68
C LYS A 171 24.70 2.46 12.52
N HIS A 172 23.47 2.95 12.30
CA HIS A 172 22.98 4.12 13.01
C HIS A 172 22.61 3.78 14.45
N PRO A 173 23.13 4.50 15.49
CA PRO A 173 22.93 4.12 16.90
C PRO A 173 21.47 4.20 17.36
N ASN A 174 20.65 5.01 16.71
CA ASN A 174 19.23 5.17 17.05
C ASN A 174 18.28 4.27 16.21
N ILE A 175 18.82 3.36 15.38
CA ILE A 175 18.01 2.48 14.52
C ILE A 175 18.31 1.02 14.84
N GLU A 176 17.34 0.30 15.36
CA GLU A 176 17.37 -1.14 15.54
C GLU A 176 16.74 -1.84 14.33
N LEU A 177 17.54 -2.63 13.59
CA LEU A 177 17.05 -3.40 12.46
C LEU A 177 16.59 -4.79 12.92
N LEU A 178 15.28 -5.03 12.90
CA LEU A 178 14.67 -6.28 13.35
C LEU A 178 14.68 -7.35 12.25
N GLY A 179 14.74 -6.96 10.98
CA GLY A 179 14.58 -7.89 9.89
C GLY A 179 13.13 -8.30 9.67
N ARG A 180 12.94 -9.53 9.20
CA ARG A 180 11.61 -10.12 9.07
C ARG A 180 11.11 -10.52 10.47
N VAL A 181 9.95 -10.06 10.81
CA VAL A 181 9.24 -10.40 12.06
C VAL A 181 8.00 -11.24 11.72
N SER A 182 7.48 -11.99 12.70
CA SER A 182 6.19 -12.68 12.56
C SER A 182 5.03 -11.67 12.66
N ASP A 183 3.83 -12.09 12.27
CA ASP A 183 2.66 -11.23 12.37
C ASP A 183 2.30 -10.93 13.83
N GLU A 184 2.51 -11.88 14.76
CA GLU A 184 2.32 -11.70 16.19
C GLU A 184 3.31 -10.67 16.77
N GLU A 185 4.60 -10.80 16.44
CA GLU A 185 5.62 -9.81 16.82
C GLU A 185 5.29 -8.43 16.25
N LEU A 186 4.74 -8.39 15.03
CA LEU A 186 4.36 -7.14 14.39
C LEU A 186 3.21 -6.44 15.13
N VAL A 187 2.22 -7.20 15.62
CA VAL A 187 1.13 -6.67 16.46
C VAL A 187 1.70 -6.07 17.76
N GLU A 188 2.69 -6.73 18.39
CA GLU A 188 3.37 -6.19 19.57
C GLU A 188 4.12 -4.90 19.27
N LEU A 189 4.87 -4.90 18.17
CA LEU A 189 5.65 -3.73 17.72
C LEU A 189 4.74 -2.53 17.42
N TYR A 190 3.66 -2.74 16.69
CA TYR A 190 2.68 -1.67 16.44
C TYR A 190 2.03 -1.19 17.74
N SER A 191 1.56 -2.12 18.59
CA SER A 191 0.82 -1.74 19.80
C SER A 191 1.65 -0.89 20.76
N ASN A 192 2.96 -1.10 20.82
CA ASN A 192 3.88 -0.40 21.73
C ASN A 192 4.58 0.81 21.12
N ALA A 193 4.59 0.97 19.80
CA ALA A 193 5.22 2.12 19.15
C ALA A 193 4.54 3.45 19.56
N LEU A 194 5.33 4.51 19.64
CA LEU A 194 4.79 5.86 19.78
C LEU A 194 3.94 6.21 18.55
N PHE A 195 4.52 6.09 17.36
CA PHE A 195 3.83 6.16 16.07
C PHE A 195 4.57 5.33 15.03
N THR A 196 3.93 5.09 13.89
CA THR A 196 4.60 4.47 12.74
C THR A 196 4.98 5.55 11.73
N LEU A 197 6.27 5.60 11.39
CA LEU A 197 6.80 6.43 10.31
C LEU A 197 6.80 5.64 9.01
N PHE A 198 6.08 6.13 7.99
CA PHE A 198 5.96 5.46 6.71
C PHE A 198 6.36 6.39 5.54
N PRO A 199 7.68 6.58 5.29
CA PRO A 199 8.21 7.48 4.28
C PRO A 199 8.29 6.77 2.92
N PHE A 200 7.14 6.57 2.29
CA PHE A 200 6.99 5.85 1.01
C PHE A 200 6.36 6.74 -0.04
N THR A 201 6.89 6.68 -1.26
CA THR A 201 6.46 7.52 -2.39
C THR A 201 5.62 6.78 -3.44
N HIS A 202 5.46 5.46 -3.35
CA HIS A 202 4.80 4.65 -4.38
C HIS A 202 3.96 3.50 -3.79
N GLU A 203 3.02 3.84 -2.91
CA GLU A 203 2.18 2.84 -2.26
C GLU A 203 0.70 2.99 -2.69
N PRO A 204 0.15 2.05 -3.47
CA PRO A 204 -1.23 2.14 -3.97
C PRO A 204 -2.30 2.11 -2.89
N PHE A 205 -2.09 1.40 -1.78
CA PHE A 205 -3.02 1.33 -0.65
C PHE A 205 -2.32 1.55 0.69
N GLY A 206 -1.29 0.75 1.01
CA GLY A 206 -0.53 0.84 2.25
C GLY A 206 -1.12 0.00 3.38
N TYR A 207 -0.82 -1.29 3.38
CA TYR A 207 -1.19 -2.16 4.50
C TYR A 207 -0.55 -1.72 5.81
N VAL A 208 0.74 -1.38 5.82
CA VAL A 208 1.48 -0.94 7.01
C VAL A 208 0.78 0.19 7.77
N PRO A 209 0.33 1.29 7.14
CA PRO A 209 -0.52 2.29 7.79
C PRO A 209 -1.80 1.73 8.41
N VAL A 210 -2.50 0.84 7.72
CA VAL A 210 -3.79 0.31 8.21
C VAL A 210 -3.57 -0.68 9.36
N GLU A 211 -2.54 -1.56 9.28
CA GLU A 211 -2.12 -2.47 10.35
C GLU A 211 -1.73 -1.70 11.61
N SER A 212 -0.91 -0.65 11.46
CA SER A 212 -0.52 0.23 12.55
C SER A 212 -1.73 0.86 13.24
N MET A 213 -2.63 1.46 12.47
CA MET A 213 -3.86 2.05 12.98
C MET A 213 -4.77 1.00 13.64
N ALA A 214 -4.84 -0.21 13.09
CA ALA A 214 -5.61 -1.32 13.68
C ALA A 214 -5.09 -1.72 15.06
N CYS A 215 -3.77 -1.65 15.29
CA CYS A 215 -3.15 -1.82 16.60
C CYS A 215 -3.21 -0.55 17.48
N GLY A 216 -3.97 0.46 17.05
CA GLY A 216 -4.16 1.70 17.79
C GLY A 216 -2.98 2.67 17.70
N THR A 217 -2.07 2.51 16.76
CA THR A 217 -0.88 3.35 16.63
C THR A 217 -1.02 4.30 15.45
N PRO A 218 -0.98 5.64 15.70
CA PRO A 218 -1.08 6.64 14.65
C PRO A 218 0.09 6.56 13.66
N VAL A 219 -0.15 7.04 12.45
CA VAL A 219 0.82 6.97 11.35
C VAL A 219 1.23 8.36 10.89
N LEU A 220 2.53 8.56 10.67
CA LEU A 220 3.07 9.71 9.96
C LEU A 220 3.54 9.28 8.58
N THR A 221 2.96 9.87 7.54
CA THR A 221 3.24 9.57 6.12
C THR A 221 3.02 10.79 5.23
N TYR A 222 3.19 10.64 3.93
CA TYR A 222 2.92 11.72 2.98
C TYR A 222 1.42 11.92 2.70
N ALA A 223 1.04 13.17 2.43
CA ALA A 223 -0.30 13.56 1.96
C ALA A 223 -0.53 13.14 0.50
N ALA A 224 -0.23 11.89 0.17
CA ALA A 224 -0.25 11.37 -1.19
C ALA A 224 -0.58 9.88 -1.22
N GLN A 225 -1.08 9.41 -2.36
CA GLN A 225 -1.27 8.00 -2.68
C GLN A 225 -2.26 7.29 -1.74
N GLY A 226 -2.17 5.95 -1.62
CA GLY A 226 -3.04 5.15 -0.76
C GLY A 226 -2.97 5.55 0.71
N PRO A 227 -1.78 5.69 1.33
CA PRO A 227 -1.67 6.16 2.71
C PRO A 227 -2.31 7.52 2.96
N GLY A 228 -2.27 8.44 1.98
CA GLY A 228 -2.92 9.75 2.05
C GLY A 228 -4.46 9.70 2.12
N GLU A 229 -5.08 8.58 1.72
CA GLU A 229 -6.53 8.39 1.85
C GLU A 229 -6.92 7.52 3.04
N THR A 230 -6.00 6.69 3.57
CA THR A 230 -6.26 5.84 4.73
C THR A 230 -6.09 6.59 6.04
N VAL A 231 -5.08 7.47 6.14
CA VAL A 231 -4.79 8.30 7.31
C VAL A 231 -5.56 9.62 7.25
N ILE A 232 -6.14 10.05 8.37
CA ILE A 232 -6.83 11.34 8.52
C ILE A 232 -5.92 12.28 9.34
N HIS A 233 -5.44 13.35 8.68
CA HIS A 233 -4.52 14.31 9.29
C HIS A 233 -5.04 14.90 10.59
N GLY A 234 -4.23 14.83 11.66
CA GLY A 234 -4.57 15.35 12.99
C GLY A 234 -5.59 14.52 13.78
N VAL A 235 -6.13 13.44 13.17
CA VAL A 235 -7.16 12.59 13.80
C VAL A 235 -6.66 11.18 14.04
N THR A 236 -6.09 10.53 13.01
CA THR A 236 -5.58 9.15 13.09
C THR A 236 -4.07 9.07 12.79
N GLY A 237 -3.43 10.20 12.59
CA GLY A 237 -2.04 10.34 12.25
C GLY A 237 -1.76 11.69 11.58
N TRP A 238 -0.67 11.77 10.85
CA TRP A 238 -0.24 13.03 10.22
C TRP A 238 0.15 12.80 8.76
N LEU A 239 -0.18 13.77 7.94
CA LEU A 239 0.11 13.80 6.52
C LEU A 239 1.07 14.94 6.23
N ALA A 240 2.28 14.62 5.81
CA ALA A 240 3.32 15.56 5.43
C ALA A 240 3.25 15.90 3.93
N LYS A 241 3.60 17.12 3.54
CA LYS A 241 3.59 17.55 2.14
C LYS A 241 4.88 17.17 1.40
N ASP A 242 5.97 17.09 2.12
CA ASP A 242 7.32 16.85 1.62
C ASP A 242 8.22 16.23 2.71
N GLU A 243 9.44 15.83 2.34
CA GLU A 243 10.42 15.22 3.24
C GLU A 243 10.75 16.12 4.45
N GLY A 244 10.89 17.43 4.24
CA GLY A 244 11.22 18.38 5.31
C GLY A 244 10.13 18.40 6.37
N SER A 245 8.89 18.61 5.95
CA SER A 245 7.73 18.61 6.85
C SER A 245 7.52 17.26 7.54
N LEU A 246 7.85 16.14 6.88
CA LEU A 246 7.77 14.81 7.47
C LEU A 246 8.79 14.63 8.59
N VAL A 247 10.04 15.05 8.38
CA VAL A 247 11.10 15.03 9.41
C VAL A 247 10.72 15.92 10.60
N ASP A 248 10.30 17.15 10.33
CA ASP A 248 9.92 18.12 11.37
C ASP A 248 8.76 17.61 12.24
N MET A 249 7.74 17.02 11.58
CA MET A 249 6.62 16.40 12.30
C MET A 249 7.07 15.20 13.13
N ALA A 250 7.94 14.31 12.60
CA ALA A 250 8.44 13.17 13.33
C ALA A 250 9.16 13.57 14.62
N VAL A 251 10.06 14.56 14.52
CA VAL A 251 10.84 15.08 15.66
C VAL A 251 9.92 15.74 16.68
N ARG A 252 8.96 16.54 16.22
CA ARG A 252 8.00 17.19 17.11
C ARG A 252 7.14 16.17 17.87
N ILE A 253 6.58 15.17 17.17
CA ILE A 253 5.76 14.13 17.80
C ILE A 253 6.59 13.33 18.80
N TRP A 254 7.86 13.04 18.47
CA TRP A 254 8.76 12.33 19.38
C TRP A 254 9.01 13.11 20.68
N ARG A 255 9.17 14.44 20.60
CA ARG A 255 9.45 15.31 21.77
C ARG A 255 8.20 15.65 22.58
N GLU A 256 7.07 15.88 21.94
CA GLU A 256 5.88 16.46 22.55
C GLU A 256 4.76 15.40 22.78
N GLY A 257 4.81 14.28 22.08
CA GLY A 257 3.75 13.28 22.07
C GLY A 257 2.49 13.78 21.33
N TYR A 258 1.38 13.15 21.66
CA TYR A 258 0.06 13.48 21.09
C TYR A 258 -1.07 13.03 22.04
N PRO A 259 -2.30 13.56 21.89
CA PRO A 259 -3.43 13.17 22.72
C PRO A 259 -3.74 11.67 22.61
N SER A 260 -3.91 10.98 23.72
CA SER A 260 -4.16 9.53 23.78
C SER A 260 -5.41 9.10 22.99
N SER A 261 -6.39 10.01 22.83
CA SER A 261 -7.60 9.78 22.03
C SER A 261 -7.31 9.49 20.55
N MET A 262 -6.14 9.90 20.02
CA MET A 262 -5.74 9.60 18.66
C MET A 262 -5.57 8.10 18.42
N ARG A 263 -5.11 7.33 19.41
CA ARG A 263 -4.97 5.88 19.31
C ARG A 263 -6.33 5.17 19.12
N ALA A 264 -7.33 5.58 19.88
CA ALA A 264 -8.70 5.05 19.71
C ALA A 264 -9.29 5.39 18.35
N ARG A 265 -9.09 6.62 17.87
CA ARG A 265 -9.55 7.06 16.55
C ARG A 265 -8.80 6.34 15.40
N SER A 266 -7.51 6.03 15.59
CA SER A 266 -6.75 5.22 14.64
C SER A 266 -7.36 3.83 14.52
N ARG A 267 -7.68 3.19 15.64
CA ARG A 267 -8.36 1.89 15.67
C ARG A 267 -9.72 1.94 14.97
N GLU A 268 -10.57 2.87 15.31
CA GLU A 268 -11.89 3.08 14.68
C GLU A 268 -11.78 3.28 13.16
N ARG A 269 -10.77 4.03 12.71
CA ARG A 269 -10.52 4.22 11.29
C ARG A 269 -10.14 2.93 10.59
N ALA A 270 -9.27 2.12 11.19
CA ALA A 270 -8.82 0.85 10.62
C ALA A 270 -9.96 -0.18 10.50
N GLU A 271 -10.94 -0.16 11.41
CA GLU A 271 -12.11 -1.04 11.36
C GLU A 271 -12.97 -0.84 10.11
N GLN A 272 -12.86 0.31 9.44
CA GLN A 272 -13.51 0.54 8.14
C GLN A 272 -12.91 -0.30 7.00
N PHE A 273 -11.72 -0.88 7.22
CA PHE A 273 -11.03 -1.79 6.32
C PHE A 273 -11.13 -3.25 6.78
N ASP A 274 -11.93 -3.53 7.83
CA ASP A 274 -12.12 -4.89 8.34
C ASP A 274 -12.64 -5.82 7.24
N THR A 275 -12.20 -7.07 7.31
CA THR A 275 -12.56 -8.13 6.34
C THR A 275 -14.07 -8.23 6.15
N LYS A 276 -14.88 -8.10 7.22
CA LYS A 276 -16.34 -8.16 7.12
C LYS A 276 -16.92 -6.96 6.38
N VAL A 277 -16.45 -5.76 6.71
CA VAL A 277 -16.87 -4.51 6.06
C VAL A 277 -16.55 -4.54 4.56
N ILE A 278 -15.35 -5.02 4.22
CA ILE A 278 -14.93 -5.12 2.83
C ILE A 278 -15.67 -6.24 2.09
N ALA A 279 -15.94 -7.37 2.76
CA ALA A 279 -16.76 -8.46 2.19
C ALA A 279 -18.18 -7.97 1.85
N ASP A 280 -18.82 -7.18 2.69
CA ASP A 280 -20.14 -6.61 2.40
C ASP A 280 -20.12 -5.73 1.15
N ARG A 281 -19.09 -4.91 0.97
CA ARG A 281 -18.91 -4.11 -0.26
C ARG A 281 -18.75 -4.99 -1.50
N TRP A 282 -18.01 -6.09 -1.37
CA TRP A 282 -17.88 -7.07 -2.45
C TRP A 282 -19.21 -7.75 -2.77
N LEU A 283 -20.00 -8.13 -1.76
CA LEU A 283 -21.32 -8.71 -1.96
C LEU A 283 -22.26 -7.76 -2.72
N GLU A 284 -22.21 -6.45 -2.46
CA GLU A 284 -22.96 -5.47 -3.25
C GLU A 284 -22.55 -5.45 -4.72
N VAL A 285 -21.24 -5.52 -4.99
CA VAL A 285 -20.72 -5.58 -6.38
C VAL A 285 -21.16 -6.87 -7.06
N LEU A 286 -21.07 -8.01 -6.36
CA LEU A 286 -21.47 -9.31 -6.91
C LEU A 286 -22.98 -9.38 -7.22
N ARG A 287 -23.83 -8.79 -6.37
CA ARG A 287 -25.28 -8.67 -6.65
C ARG A 287 -25.56 -7.87 -7.93
N LYS A 288 -24.83 -6.77 -8.15
CA LYS A 288 -24.96 -5.96 -9.40
C LYS A 288 -24.51 -6.70 -10.65
N VAL A 289 -23.66 -7.70 -10.50
CA VAL A 289 -23.18 -8.51 -11.61
C VAL A 289 -24.15 -9.63 -11.95
N LYS A 290 -24.83 -10.21 -10.95
CA LYS A 290 -25.81 -11.30 -11.16
C LYS A 290 -27.22 -10.82 -11.57
N GLY A 291 -27.57 -9.58 -11.26
CA GLY A 291 -28.84 -8.96 -11.68
C GLY A 291 -28.68 -8.20 -12.97
#